data_76a94ad2167a7fa7f19231c231ea0133
#
_entry.id   76a94ad2167a7fa7f19231c231ea0133
#
_cell.length_a   1.000
_cell.length_b   1.000
_cell.length_c   1.000
_cell.angle_alpha   90.00
_cell.angle_beta   90.00
_cell.angle_gamma   90.00
#
_symmetry.space_group_name_H-M   'P 1'
#
loop_
_entity.id
_entity.type
_entity.pdbx_description
1 polymer ?
#
loop_
_entity_poly.entity_id
_entity_poly.type
_entity_poly.pdbx_seq_one_letter_code
_entity_poly.pdbx_strand_id
1 'polypeptide(L)'
;MRDRKEYVGINYFKIISAFLVIAIHTSPFAFFNGNIDFIFTRIWARMAVPFFFMITGYFILPKCLKGEYKDIRLKKYIVKISKIYVLATILYIPINAYAKYFNQSHLLLNIVKDIIFDGTFYHLWYLPASILGTMIIYFLLKKFSYKKTFFIAIILYLIGLFGDSYYGFVEKISFFKLFYQGVFFFSDYTRNGIFFSPIFILLGYCTYITKTQLKKENINFIYSIKGFFLSFLLLNVEGILLYIYHIQRHDSMYIFLIPCMLYLFNTLLFVEGKRNRGIKNVAILIYIFHPLFIILVRGFAKITEFTWLIVDNSFMHYVVVLVSTTVFSYLSIKIISIQRRVKK
;
A
#
# COMPACT_ATOMS: atom_id res chain seq x y z
N MET A 1 14.67 -9.21 -31.70
CA MET A 1 13.90 -9.10 -30.42
C MET A 1 13.32 -7.70 -30.38
N ARG A 2 12.00 -7.54 -30.52
CA ARG A 2 11.36 -6.22 -30.33
C ARG A 2 11.62 -5.75 -28.90
N ASP A 3 12.32 -4.65 -28.71
CA ASP A 3 12.47 -3.98 -27.41
C ASP A 3 11.07 -3.72 -26.84
N ARG A 4 10.64 -4.55 -25.88
CA ARG A 4 9.36 -4.32 -25.20
C ARG A 4 9.52 -3.04 -24.38
N LYS A 5 8.89 -1.98 -24.84
CA LYS A 5 8.74 -0.75 -24.04
C LYS A 5 8.16 -1.10 -22.69
N GLU A 6 8.77 -0.60 -21.63
CA GLU A 6 8.27 -0.73 -20.26
C GLU A 6 7.77 0.62 -19.75
N TYR A 7 6.76 0.57 -18.89
CA TYR A 7 6.28 1.74 -18.17
C TYR A 7 7.29 2.10 -17.07
N VAL A 8 8.28 2.90 -17.42
CA VAL A 8 9.38 3.29 -16.53
C VAL A 8 8.87 4.15 -15.38
N GLY A 9 7.88 5.02 -15.64
CA GLY A 9 7.22 5.80 -14.60
C GLY A 9 6.63 4.94 -13.48
N ILE A 10 5.97 3.83 -13.83
CA ILE A 10 5.46 2.86 -12.85
C ILE A 10 6.61 2.25 -12.02
N ASN A 11 7.75 1.95 -12.65
CA ASN A 11 8.87 1.35 -11.93
C ASN A 11 9.55 2.33 -10.97
N TYR A 12 9.73 3.60 -11.35
CA TYR A 12 10.25 4.62 -10.46
C TYR A 12 9.30 4.92 -9.29
N PHE A 13 8.00 5.03 -9.57
CA PHE A 13 7.05 5.33 -8.52
C PHE A 13 6.89 4.18 -7.50
N LYS A 14 7.20 2.92 -7.86
CA LYS A 14 7.32 1.81 -6.88
C LYS A 14 8.37 2.10 -5.82
N ILE A 15 9.52 2.66 -6.22
CA ILE A 15 10.59 3.00 -5.28
C ILE A 15 10.17 4.19 -4.43
N ILE A 16 9.62 5.23 -5.07
CA ILE A 16 9.07 6.39 -4.36
C ILE A 16 8.03 5.94 -3.34
N SER A 17 7.10 5.05 -3.72
CA SER A 17 6.10 4.49 -2.81
C SER A 17 6.72 3.72 -1.65
N ALA A 18 7.79 2.95 -1.88
CA ALA A 18 8.50 2.27 -0.80
C ALA A 18 9.17 3.27 0.17
N PHE A 19 9.72 4.38 -0.33
CA PHE A 19 10.29 5.45 0.49
C PHE A 19 9.20 6.21 1.27
N LEU A 20 8.05 6.45 0.67
CA LEU A 20 6.90 7.03 1.36
C LEU A 20 6.38 6.12 2.49
N VAL A 21 6.43 4.80 2.31
CA VAL A 21 6.07 3.85 3.39
C VAL A 21 7.07 3.94 4.55
N ILE A 22 8.37 4.07 4.29
CA ILE A 22 9.36 4.33 5.36
C ILE A 22 9.01 5.63 6.10
N ALA A 23 8.68 6.69 5.35
CA ALA A 23 8.33 7.98 5.93
C ALA A 23 7.12 7.91 6.87
N ILE A 24 6.07 7.14 6.53
CA ILE A 24 4.91 6.91 7.42
C ILE A 24 5.33 6.36 8.79
N HIS A 25 6.40 5.54 8.84
CA HIS A 25 6.84 4.86 10.05
C HIS A 25 8.00 5.54 10.78
N THR A 26 8.59 6.58 10.21
CA THR A 26 9.71 7.32 10.79
C THR A 26 9.43 8.80 11.06
N SER A 27 8.32 9.32 10.51
CA SER A 27 7.88 10.71 10.69
C SER A 27 9.01 11.74 10.47
N PRO A 28 9.55 11.83 9.22
CA PRO A 28 10.82 12.54 8.96
C PRO A 28 10.81 14.01 9.32
N PHE A 29 9.67 14.67 9.28
CA PHE A 29 9.57 16.11 9.55
C PHE A 29 9.10 16.46 10.96
N ALA A 30 8.80 15.46 11.81
CA ALA A 30 8.31 15.67 13.17
C ALA A 30 9.28 16.49 14.02
N PHE A 31 10.59 16.34 13.81
CA PHE A 31 11.62 17.14 14.48
C PHE A 31 11.54 18.65 14.15
N PHE A 32 11.15 18.98 12.92
CA PHE A 32 11.06 20.37 12.46
C PHE A 32 9.68 20.98 12.70
N ASN A 33 8.63 20.28 12.27
CA ASN A 33 7.26 20.76 12.40
C ASN A 33 6.25 19.61 12.24
N GLY A 34 5.42 19.40 13.26
CA GLY A 34 4.43 18.33 13.28
C GLY A 34 3.34 18.47 12.19
N ASN A 35 2.96 19.69 11.80
CA ASN A 35 1.98 19.90 10.73
C ASN A 35 2.55 19.54 9.36
N ILE A 36 3.81 19.86 9.10
CA ILE A 36 4.51 19.46 7.87
C ILE A 36 4.63 17.94 7.82
N ASP A 37 4.99 17.32 8.95
CA ASP A 37 5.06 15.86 9.04
C ASP A 37 3.70 15.21 8.78
N PHE A 38 2.63 15.75 9.35
CA PHE A 38 1.28 15.28 9.10
C PHE A 38 0.93 15.33 7.61
N ILE A 39 1.14 16.45 6.94
CA ILE A 39 0.85 16.59 5.50
C ILE A 39 1.65 15.56 4.70
N PHE A 40 2.92 15.41 4.99
CA PHE A 40 3.79 14.50 4.25
C PHE A 40 3.46 13.02 4.51
N THR A 41 3.31 12.63 5.78
CA THR A 41 3.16 11.22 6.16
C THR A 41 1.70 10.74 6.14
N ARG A 42 0.74 11.64 6.43
CA ARG A 42 -0.68 11.30 6.59
C ARG A 42 -1.56 11.71 5.41
N ILE A 43 -1.05 12.53 4.49
CA ILE A 43 -1.76 12.87 3.25
C ILE A 43 -0.98 12.35 2.04
N TRP A 44 0.24 12.83 1.80
CA TRP A 44 0.98 12.49 0.58
C TRP A 44 1.42 11.04 0.54
N ALA A 45 1.98 10.52 1.62
CA ALA A 45 2.46 9.15 1.67
C ALA A 45 1.32 8.11 1.61
N ARG A 46 0.05 8.52 1.82
CA ARG A 46 -1.11 7.63 1.66
C ARG A 46 -1.35 7.19 0.21
N MET A 47 -0.73 7.84 -0.77
CA MET A 47 -0.74 7.38 -2.15
C MET A 47 0.06 6.08 -2.38
N ALA A 48 0.99 5.74 -1.48
CA ALA A 48 1.92 4.63 -1.68
C ALA A 48 1.24 3.26 -1.80
N VAL A 49 0.37 2.92 -0.87
CA VAL A 49 -0.28 1.59 -0.84
C VAL A 49 -1.34 1.42 -1.93
N PRO A 50 -2.25 2.38 -2.18
CA PRO A 50 -3.16 2.35 -3.31
C PRO A 50 -2.48 2.12 -4.65
N PHE A 51 -1.30 2.71 -4.85
CA PHE A 51 -0.52 2.50 -6.06
C PHE A 51 -0.15 1.02 -6.29
N PHE A 52 0.25 0.29 -5.25
CA PHE A 52 0.54 -1.13 -5.38
C PHE A 52 -0.72 -1.97 -5.65
N PHE A 53 -1.88 -1.60 -5.11
CA PHE A 53 -3.16 -2.22 -5.46
C PHE A 53 -3.51 -1.97 -6.93
N MET A 54 -3.31 -0.75 -7.43
CA MET A 54 -3.54 -0.45 -8.85
C MET A 54 -2.61 -1.22 -9.78
N ILE A 55 -1.34 -1.45 -9.39
CA ILE A 55 -0.42 -2.33 -10.12
C ILE A 55 -1.00 -3.75 -10.24
N THR A 56 -1.55 -4.28 -9.16
CA THR A 56 -2.19 -5.60 -9.17
C THR A 56 -3.38 -5.62 -10.12
N GLY A 57 -4.23 -4.60 -10.05
CA GLY A 57 -5.37 -4.43 -10.96
C GLY A 57 -4.96 -4.34 -12.43
N TYR A 58 -3.92 -3.58 -12.74
CA TYR A 58 -3.48 -3.34 -14.13
C TYR A 58 -2.71 -4.53 -14.74
N PHE A 59 -1.78 -5.14 -14.00
CA PHE A 59 -0.86 -6.12 -14.57
C PHE A 59 -1.23 -7.58 -14.27
N ILE A 60 -1.97 -7.85 -13.19
CA ILE A 60 -2.26 -9.21 -12.72
C ILE A 60 -3.70 -9.59 -13.01
N LEU A 61 -4.67 -8.78 -12.58
CA LEU A 61 -6.09 -9.10 -12.67
C LEU A 61 -6.57 -9.40 -14.11
N PRO A 62 -6.14 -8.68 -15.18
CA PRO A 62 -6.52 -8.99 -16.54
C PRO A 62 -6.11 -10.40 -16.98
N LYS A 63 -4.95 -10.85 -16.50
CA LYS A 63 -4.44 -12.21 -16.81
C LYS A 63 -5.25 -13.30 -16.09
N CYS A 64 -5.81 -12.97 -14.94
CA CYS A 64 -6.67 -13.88 -14.16
C CYS A 64 -8.09 -13.95 -14.72
N LEU A 65 -8.55 -12.93 -15.45
CA LEU A 65 -9.90 -12.88 -16.02
C LEU A 65 -9.99 -13.41 -17.46
N LYS A 66 -8.87 -13.47 -18.19
CA LYS A 66 -8.81 -13.86 -19.60
C LYS A 66 -8.06 -15.17 -19.83
N GLY A 67 -8.57 -15.96 -20.81
CA GLY A 67 -7.93 -17.18 -21.29
C GLY A 67 -8.27 -18.42 -20.48
N GLU A 68 -7.86 -19.56 -21.01
CA GLU A 68 -8.17 -20.91 -20.51
C GLU A 68 -7.64 -21.18 -19.09
N TYR A 69 -6.48 -20.60 -18.75
CA TYR A 69 -5.81 -20.82 -17.45
C TYR A 69 -6.08 -19.71 -16.41
N LYS A 70 -7.22 -19.03 -16.48
CA LYS A 70 -7.56 -17.88 -15.61
C LYS A 70 -7.48 -18.20 -14.11
N ASP A 71 -8.11 -19.29 -13.68
CA ASP A 71 -8.18 -19.69 -12.26
C ASP A 71 -6.79 -20.15 -11.73
N ILE A 72 -6.00 -20.82 -12.58
CA ILE A 72 -4.63 -21.21 -12.25
C ILE A 72 -3.74 -19.98 -12.05
N ARG A 73 -3.95 -18.91 -12.85
CA ARG A 73 -3.18 -17.67 -12.70
C ARG A 73 -3.52 -16.93 -11.40
N LEU A 74 -4.81 -16.90 -11.02
CA LEU A 74 -5.23 -16.38 -9.74
C LEU A 74 -4.61 -17.17 -8.58
N LYS A 75 -4.72 -18.51 -8.61
CA LYS A 75 -4.10 -19.40 -7.61
C LYS A 75 -2.59 -19.16 -7.50
N LYS A 76 -1.87 -19.07 -8.63
CA LYS A 76 -0.42 -18.75 -8.64
C LYS A 76 -0.11 -17.40 -8.01
N TYR A 77 -0.94 -16.38 -8.26
CA TYR A 77 -0.78 -15.06 -7.64
C TYR A 77 -0.98 -15.13 -6.11
N ILE A 78 -2.09 -15.73 -5.66
CA ILE A 78 -2.41 -15.89 -4.23
C ILE A 78 -1.27 -16.65 -3.52
N VAL A 79 -0.88 -17.83 -4.03
CA VAL A 79 0.20 -18.64 -3.45
C VAL A 79 1.51 -17.86 -3.39
N LYS A 80 1.83 -17.06 -4.41
CA LYS A 80 3.04 -16.22 -4.40
C LYS A 80 3.01 -15.18 -3.28
N ILE A 81 1.90 -14.44 -3.13
CA ILE A 81 1.78 -13.40 -2.09
C ILE A 81 1.71 -14.04 -0.70
N SER A 82 0.98 -15.15 -0.55
CA SER A 82 0.94 -15.90 0.72
C SER A 82 2.32 -16.40 1.15
N LYS A 83 3.14 -16.92 0.23
CA LYS A 83 4.52 -17.32 0.54
C LYS A 83 5.36 -16.14 1.05
N ILE A 84 5.23 -14.97 0.41
CA ILE A 84 5.93 -13.75 0.84
C ILE A 84 5.43 -13.34 2.23
N TYR A 85 4.13 -13.41 2.47
CA TYR A 85 3.53 -13.07 3.75
C TYR A 85 3.99 -13.99 4.87
N VAL A 86 3.95 -15.30 4.65
CA VAL A 86 4.45 -16.30 5.63
C VAL A 86 5.93 -16.08 5.96
N LEU A 87 6.78 -15.89 4.95
CA LEU A 87 8.21 -15.62 5.17
C LEU A 87 8.43 -14.32 5.94
N ALA A 88 7.69 -13.25 5.62
CA ALA A 88 7.75 -12.00 6.38
C ALA A 88 7.24 -12.18 7.82
N THR A 89 6.15 -12.91 8.02
CA THR A 89 5.63 -13.24 9.36
C THR A 89 6.69 -13.96 10.20
N ILE A 90 7.33 -15.00 9.65
CA ILE A 90 8.40 -15.74 10.34
C ILE A 90 9.56 -14.81 10.73
N LEU A 91 9.94 -13.89 9.85
CA LEU A 91 10.99 -12.89 10.13
C LEU A 91 10.66 -12.03 11.34
N TYR A 92 9.37 -11.67 11.55
CA TYR A 92 8.94 -10.78 12.62
C TYR A 92 8.49 -11.49 13.91
N ILE A 93 8.40 -12.84 13.96
CA ILE A 93 8.07 -13.59 15.18
C ILE A 93 8.99 -13.22 16.36
N PRO A 94 10.34 -13.18 16.23
CA PRO A 94 11.21 -12.84 17.35
C PRO A 94 10.95 -11.43 17.90
N ILE A 95 10.62 -10.47 17.00
CA ILE A 95 10.32 -9.09 17.39
C ILE A 95 8.97 -9.01 18.11
N ASN A 96 7.96 -9.73 17.64
CA ASN A 96 6.67 -9.83 18.30
C ASN A 96 6.79 -10.50 19.69
N ALA A 97 7.65 -11.52 19.82
CA ALA A 97 7.95 -12.15 21.10
C ALA A 97 8.61 -11.17 22.07
N TYR A 98 9.61 -10.42 21.60
CA TYR A 98 10.27 -9.38 22.40
C TYR A 98 9.29 -8.26 22.81
N ALA A 99 8.37 -7.87 21.94
CA ALA A 99 7.32 -6.90 22.22
C ALA A 99 6.17 -7.44 23.10
N LYS A 100 6.28 -8.66 23.61
CA LYS A 100 5.27 -9.34 24.46
C LYS A 100 3.90 -9.51 23.77
N TYR A 101 3.87 -9.52 22.44
CA TYR A 101 2.65 -9.73 21.67
C TYR A 101 1.90 -11.00 22.08
N PHE A 102 2.62 -12.08 22.38
CA PHE A 102 2.04 -13.39 22.75
C PHE A 102 1.49 -13.45 24.17
N ASN A 103 1.65 -12.38 24.97
CA ASN A 103 1.12 -12.31 26.34
C ASN A 103 -0.25 -11.60 26.41
N GLN A 104 -0.85 -11.28 25.25
CA GLN A 104 -2.15 -10.59 25.19
C GLN A 104 -3.32 -11.51 25.58
N SER A 105 -4.37 -10.90 26.14
CA SER A 105 -5.66 -11.55 26.28
C SER A 105 -6.26 -11.85 24.89
N HIS A 106 -6.98 -12.95 24.77
CA HIS A 106 -7.62 -13.38 23.51
C HIS A 106 -6.63 -13.59 22.33
N LEU A 107 -5.43 -14.10 22.62
CA LEU A 107 -4.32 -14.26 21.67
C LEU A 107 -4.75 -14.94 20.35
N LEU A 108 -5.51 -16.03 20.40
CA LEU A 108 -5.95 -16.76 19.19
C LEU A 108 -6.82 -15.87 18.28
N LEU A 109 -7.74 -15.10 18.86
CA LEU A 109 -8.59 -14.19 18.12
C LEU A 109 -7.75 -13.09 17.45
N ASN A 110 -6.81 -12.50 18.21
CA ASN A 110 -5.90 -11.46 17.71
C ASN A 110 -5.01 -12.01 16.58
N ILE A 111 -4.46 -13.21 16.69
CA ILE A 111 -3.67 -13.85 15.64
C ILE A 111 -4.50 -14.04 14.37
N VAL A 112 -5.74 -14.54 14.46
CA VAL A 112 -6.62 -14.74 13.30
C VAL A 112 -6.95 -13.41 12.63
N LYS A 113 -7.27 -12.38 13.42
CA LYS A 113 -7.53 -11.02 12.99
C LYS A 113 -6.33 -10.41 12.24
N ASP A 114 -5.14 -10.53 12.82
CA ASP A 114 -3.90 -10.04 12.23
C ASP A 114 -3.55 -10.78 10.93
N ILE A 115 -3.68 -12.11 10.90
CA ILE A 115 -3.39 -12.89 9.70
C ILE A 115 -4.29 -12.48 8.53
N ILE A 116 -5.56 -12.20 8.79
CA ILE A 116 -6.56 -11.95 7.73
C ILE A 116 -6.64 -10.48 7.36
N PHE A 117 -6.58 -9.56 8.34
CA PHE A 117 -6.92 -8.14 8.13
C PHE A 117 -5.79 -7.17 8.46
N ASP A 118 -5.26 -7.21 9.69
CA ASP A 118 -4.44 -6.13 10.21
C ASP A 118 -2.94 -6.34 9.98
N GLY A 119 -2.54 -7.58 9.56
CA GLY A 119 -1.16 -7.96 9.31
C GLY A 119 -0.46 -8.44 10.59
N THR A 120 0.28 -9.55 10.51
CA THR A 120 1.04 -10.16 11.63
C THR A 120 2.17 -9.26 12.15
N PHE A 121 2.42 -8.16 11.50
CA PHE A 121 3.23 -7.04 11.95
C PHE A 121 2.68 -5.76 11.30
N TYR A 122 2.74 -4.62 11.95
CA TYR A 122 2.00 -3.39 11.64
C TYR A 122 2.02 -2.91 10.18
N HIS A 123 3.03 -3.26 9.39
CA HIS A 123 3.12 -2.90 7.98
C HIS A 123 2.64 -4.01 7.04
N LEU A 124 2.54 -5.26 7.50
CA LEU A 124 2.26 -6.42 6.64
C LEU A 124 0.80 -6.52 6.17
N TRP A 125 -0.11 -5.70 6.70
CA TRP A 125 -1.54 -5.69 6.35
C TRP A 125 -1.82 -5.58 4.83
N TYR A 126 -0.93 -4.95 4.07
CA TYR A 126 -1.05 -4.83 2.62
C TYR A 126 -1.07 -6.19 1.91
N LEU A 127 -0.35 -7.18 2.42
CA LEU A 127 -0.25 -8.51 1.78
C LEU A 127 -1.58 -9.27 1.85
N PRO A 128 -2.20 -9.51 3.02
CA PRO A 128 -3.54 -10.10 3.08
C PRO A 128 -4.59 -9.20 2.39
N ALA A 129 -4.51 -7.87 2.49
CA ALA A 129 -5.41 -6.97 1.79
C ALA A 129 -5.30 -7.09 0.27
N SER A 130 -4.10 -7.34 -0.27
CA SER A 130 -3.90 -7.57 -1.70
C SER A 130 -4.51 -8.89 -2.18
N ILE A 131 -4.45 -9.95 -1.35
CA ILE A 131 -5.09 -11.24 -1.64
C ILE A 131 -6.61 -11.08 -1.63
N LEU A 132 -7.17 -10.61 -0.50
CA LEU A 132 -8.62 -10.49 -0.30
C LEU A 132 -9.27 -9.58 -1.35
N GLY A 133 -8.71 -8.37 -1.55
CA GLY A 133 -9.26 -7.44 -2.53
C GLY A 133 -9.19 -7.95 -3.97
N THR A 134 -8.12 -8.67 -4.34
CA THR A 134 -8.02 -9.29 -5.66
C THR A 134 -9.07 -10.38 -5.82
N MET A 135 -9.31 -11.21 -4.81
CA MET A 135 -10.35 -12.23 -4.82
C MET A 135 -11.75 -11.61 -4.93
N ILE A 136 -12.03 -10.58 -4.12
CA ILE A 136 -13.33 -9.88 -4.15
C ILE A 136 -13.59 -9.34 -5.56
N ILE A 137 -12.67 -8.57 -6.13
CA ILE A 137 -12.86 -7.97 -7.46
C ILE A 137 -12.92 -9.04 -8.56
N TYR A 138 -12.12 -10.10 -8.45
CA TYR A 138 -12.17 -11.21 -9.38
C TYR A 138 -13.56 -11.88 -9.41
N PHE A 139 -14.14 -12.21 -8.24
CA PHE A 139 -15.46 -12.85 -8.16
C PHE A 139 -16.59 -11.89 -8.55
N LEU A 140 -16.50 -10.61 -8.17
CA LEU A 140 -17.48 -9.60 -8.57
C LEU A 140 -17.52 -9.42 -10.10
N LEU A 141 -16.35 -9.35 -10.76
CA LEU A 141 -16.28 -9.22 -12.23
C LEU A 141 -16.70 -10.49 -12.97
N LYS A 142 -16.63 -11.67 -12.32
CA LYS A 142 -17.22 -12.90 -12.88
C LYS A 142 -18.75 -12.94 -12.78
N LYS A 143 -19.30 -12.40 -11.70
CA LYS A 143 -20.74 -12.50 -11.39
C LYS A 143 -21.55 -11.30 -11.90
N PHE A 144 -20.97 -10.11 -11.90
CA PHE A 144 -21.64 -8.87 -12.18
C PHE A 144 -21.00 -8.10 -13.32
N SER A 145 -21.79 -7.17 -13.90
CA SER A 145 -21.25 -6.22 -14.87
C SER A 145 -20.22 -5.29 -14.22
N TYR A 146 -19.36 -4.73 -15.04
CA TYR A 146 -18.36 -3.75 -14.62
C TYR A 146 -18.94 -2.57 -13.80
N LYS A 147 -20.07 -2.01 -14.25
CA LYS A 147 -20.75 -0.90 -13.54
C LYS A 147 -21.22 -1.32 -12.15
N LYS A 148 -21.81 -2.50 -12.00
CA LYS A 148 -22.25 -3.04 -10.69
C LYS A 148 -21.06 -3.30 -9.78
N THR A 149 -19.97 -3.88 -10.31
CA THR A 149 -18.74 -4.11 -9.55
C THR A 149 -18.14 -2.79 -9.04
N PHE A 150 -18.13 -1.75 -9.89
CA PHE A 150 -17.64 -0.42 -9.50
C PHE A 150 -18.48 0.19 -8.38
N PHE A 151 -19.81 0.10 -8.48
CA PHE A 151 -20.71 0.58 -7.46
C PHE A 151 -20.52 -0.13 -6.10
N ILE A 152 -20.38 -1.47 -6.13
CA ILE A 152 -20.08 -2.26 -4.92
C ILE A 152 -18.74 -1.83 -4.31
N ALA A 153 -17.70 -1.68 -5.11
CA ALA A 153 -16.39 -1.28 -4.63
C ALA A 153 -16.38 0.14 -4.01
N ILE A 154 -17.18 1.08 -4.57
CA ILE A 154 -17.39 2.41 -3.98
C ILE A 154 -18.13 2.30 -2.64
N ILE A 155 -19.18 1.50 -2.54
CA ILE A 155 -19.92 1.31 -1.27
C ILE A 155 -18.96 0.74 -0.20
N LEU A 156 -18.18 -0.29 -0.52
CA LEU A 156 -17.20 -0.85 0.41
C LEU A 156 -16.20 0.22 0.87
N TYR A 157 -15.70 1.03 -0.07
CA TYR A 157 -14.79 2.12 0.26
C TYR A 157 -15.44 3.18 1.15
N LEU A 158 -16.68 3.58 0.90
CA LEU A 158 -17.41 4.54 1.73
C LEU A 158 -17.63 4.00 3.16
N ILE A 159 -18.01 2.72 3.29
CA ILE A 159 -18.09 2.08 4.61
C ILE A 159 -16.72 2.16 5.31
N GLY A 160 -15.64 1.85 4.62
CA GLY A 160 -14.29 1.98 5.17
C GLY A 160 -13.92 3.40 5.56
N LEU A 161 -14.27 4.38 4.72
CA LEU A 161 -13.99 5.81 4.91
C LEU A 161 -14.62 6.34 6.21
N PHE A 162 -15.90 5.99 6.48
CA PHE A 162 -16.58 6.34 7.71
C PHE A 162 -16.11 5.55 8.94
N GLY A 163 -15.32 4.50 8.77
CA GLY A 163 -14.61 3.82 9.86
C GLY A 163 -13.15 4.32 10.04
N ASP A 164 -12.67 5.22 9.19
CA ASP A 164 -11.31 5.76 9.20
C ASP A 164 -11.33 7.30 9.34
N SER A 165 -11.11 8.03 8.28
CA SER A 165 -10.89 9.49 8.31
C SER A 165 -12.16 10.30 8.57
N TYR A 166 -13.34 9.72 8.38
CA TYR A 166 -14.65 10.36 8.56
C TYR A 166 -15.42 9.84 9.79
N TYR A 167 -14.76 9.11 10.68
CA TYR A 167 -15.41 8.43 11.80
C TYR A 167 -16.13 9.38 12.75
N GLY A 168 -15.59 10.56 13.02
CA GLY A 168 -16.17 11.56 13.91
C GLY A 168 -17.58 12.05 13.49
N PHE A 169 -17.95 11.92 12.22
CA PHE A 169 -19.30 12.23 11.77
C PHE A 169 -20.34 11.18 12.19
N VAL A 170 -19.94 9.94 12.39
CA VAL A 170 -20.85 8.80 12.62
C VAL A 170 -20.77 8.22 14.02
N GLU A 171 -19.67 8.45 14.76
CA GLU A 171 -19.44 7.85 16.10
C GLU A 171 -20.49 8.24 17.15
N LYS A 172 -21.12 9.42 17.00
CA LYS A 172 -22.16 9.94 17.90
C LYS A 172 -23.56 9.36 17.61
N ILE A 173 -23.75 8.72 16.45
CA ILE A 173 -25.01 8.11 16.05
C ILE A 173 -25.01 6.66 16.52
N SER A 174 -25.91 6.30 17.43
CA SER A 174 -25.94 5.00 18.12
C SER A 174 -25.91 3.81 17.16
N PHE A 175 -26.67 3.87 16.06
CA PHE A 175 -26.70 2.82 15.04
C PHE A 175 -25.32 2.60 14.41
N PHE A 176 -24.65 3.66 13.96
CA PHE A 176 -23.32 3.56 13.34
C PHE A 176 -22.25 3.17 14.36
N LYS A 177 -22.34 3.68 15.59
CA LYS A 177 -21.43 3.29 16.67
C LYS A 177 -21.47 1.77 16.89
N LEU A 178 -22.66 1.19 17.00
CA LEU A 178 -22.83 -0.26 17.16
C LEU A 178 -22.33 -1.03 15.94
N PHE A 179 -22.63 -0.56 14.73
CA PHE A 179 -22.14 -1.15 13.48
C PHE A 179 -20.61 -1.20 13.44
N TYR A 180 -19.93 -0.06 13.72
CA TYR A 180 -18.47 -0.01 13.69
C TYR A 180 -17.83 -0.76 14.87
N GLN A 181 -18.48 -0.87 16.03
CA GLN A 181 -18.02 -1.79 17.08
C GLN A 181 -17.95 -3.23 16.56
N GLY A 182 -18.96 -3.67 15.79
CA GLY A 182 -18.92 -4.97 15.10
C GLY A 182 -17.78 -5.08 14.07
N VAL A 183 -17.56 -4.04 13.26
CA VAL A 183 -16.44 -4.03 12.29
C VAL A 183 -15.08 -4.10 13.01
N PHE A 184 -14.91 -3.33 14.07
CA PHE A 184 -13.66 -3.27 14.84
C PHE A 184 -13.40 -4.49 15.72
N PHE A 185 -14.41 -5.32 15.93
CA PHE A 185 -14.21 -6.63 16.53
C PHE A 185 -13.38 -7.56 15.62
N PHE A 186 -13.58 -7.45 14.28
CA PHE A 186 -12.89 -8.28 13.29
C PHE A 186 -11.60 -7.66 12.73
N SER A 187 -11.45 -6.34 12.74
CA SER A 187 -10.27 -5.63 12.20
C SER A 187 -10.11 -4.29 12.89
N ASP A 188 -8.90 -3.94 13.35
CA ASP A 188 -8.64 -2.66 14.02
C ASP A 188 -8.77 -1.48 13.05
N TYR A 189 -8.56 -1.75 11.76
CA TYR A 189 -8.55 -0.75 10.71
C TYR A 189 -9.48 -1.11 9.56
N THR A 190 -10.23 -0.14 9.05
CA THR A 190 -10.99 -0.32 7.82
C THR A 190 -10.12 -0.21 6.55
N ARG A 191 -8.88 0.22 6.67
CA ARG A 191 -7.87 0.13 5.60
C ARG A 191 -7.39 -1.31 5.38
N ASN A 192 -8.24 -2.18 4.91
CA ASN A 192 -7.99 -3.61 4.77
C ASN A 192 -8.40 -4.16 3.40
N GLY A 193 -8.42 -5.49 3.28
CA GLY A 193 -8.74 -6.19 2.04
C GLY A 193 -10.20 -6.12 1.62
N ILE A 194 -11.12 -5.76 2.50
CA ILE A 194 -12.55 -5.68 2.21
C ILE A 194 -12.93 -4.26 1.80
N PHE A 195 -12.54 -3.27 2.59
CA PHE A 195 -13.06 -1.91 2.42
C PHE A 195 -12.13 -1.03 1.58
N PHE A 196 -10.81 -1.21 1.67
CA PHE A 196 -9.86 -0.28 1.06
C PHE A 196 -9.31 -0.77 -0.29
N SER A 197 -8.80 -1.99 -0.35
CA SER A 197 -8.06 -2.46 -1.53
C SER A 197 -8.91 -2.67 -2.79
N PRO A 198 -10.23 -3.08 -2.71
CA PRO A 198 -11.00 -3.41 -3.90
C PRO A 198 -11.11 -2.26 -4.90
N ILE A 199 -11.38 -1.04 -4.44
CA ILE A 199 -11.56 0.10 -5.35
C ILE A 199 -10.29 0.39 -6.15
N PHE A 200 -9.10 0.35 -5.52
CA PHE A 200 -7.84 0.63 -6.20
C PHE A 200 -7.43 -0.49 -7.15
N ILE A 201 -7.68 -1.76 -6.80
CA ILE A 201 -7.48 -2.89 -7.71
C ILE A 201 -8.40 -2.74 -8.93
N LEU A 202 -9.66 -2.39 -8.71
CA LEU A 202 -10.60 -2.17 -9.80
C LEU A 202 -10.19 -0.98 -10.68
N LEU A 203 -9.76 0.16 -10.11
CA LEU A 203 -9.26 1.31 -10.87
C LEU A 203 -8.07 0.92 -11.76
N GLY A 204 -7.13 0.14 -11.24
CA GLY A 204 -6.03 -0.39 -12.06
C GLY A 204 -6.53 -1.25 -13.22
N TYR A 205 -7.51 -2.12 -13.00
CA TYR A 205 -8.14 -2.91 -14.05
C TYR A 205 -8.88 -2.06 -15.07
N CYS A 206 -9.60 -1.03 -14.62
CA CYS A 206 -10.27 -0.07 -15.49
C CYS A 206 -9.31 0.64 -16.43
N THR A 207 -8.22 1.14 -15.87
CA THR A 207 -7.14 1.79 -16.64
C THR A 207 -6.58 0.83 -17.69
N TYR A 208 -6.41 -0.46 -17.36
CA TYR A 208 -5.99 -1.47 -18.34
C TYR A 208 -7.01 -1.63 -19.47
N ILE A 209 -8.31 -1.75 -19.17
CA ILE A 209 -9.37 -1.88 -20.18
C ILE A 209 -9.42 -0.67 -21.11
N THR A 210 -9.41 0.53 -20.53
CA THR A 210 -9.45 1.78 -21.28
C THR A 210 -8.26 1.89 -22.24
N LYS A 211 -7.05 1.61 -21.75
CA LYS A 211 -5.81 1.75 -22.55
C LYS A 211 -5.67 0.66 -23.62
N THR A 212 -6.09 -0.58 -23.36
CA THR A 212 -5.78 -1.72 -24.24
C THR A 212 -6.94 -2.18 -25.09
N GLN A 213 -8.19 -2.03 -24.67
CA GLN A 213 -9.35 -2.55 -25.36
C GLN A 213 -10.15 -1.48 -26.09
N LEU A 214 -10.34 -0.34 -25.47
CA LEU A 214 -11.13 0.72 -26.08
C LEU A 214 -10.32 1.54 -27.07
N LYS A 215 -8.98 1.33 -27.15
CA LYS A 215 -8.04 2.13 -27.99
C LYS A 215 -8.37 3.64 -27.95
N LYS A 216 -8.97 4.09 -26.87
CA LYS A 216 -9.27 5.50 -26.71
C LYS A 216 -7.96 6.23 -26.53
N GLU A 217 -7.48 6.81 -27.63
CA GLU A 217 -6.38 7.77 -27.66
C GLU A 217 -6.65 9.01 -26.78
N ASN A 218 -7.87 9.11 -26.25
CA ASN A 218 -8.39 10.25 -25.50
C ASN A 218 -7.90 10.34 -24.04
N ILE A 219 -7.05 9.44 -23.51
CA ILE A 219 -6.32 9.74 -22.29
C ILE A 219 -5.12 10.59 -22.70
N ASN A 220 -5.31 11.90 -22.76
CA ASN A 220 -4.24 12.85 -23.02
C ASN A 220 -3.37 12.99 -21.76
N PHE A 221 -2.05 13.01 -21.91
CA PHE A 221 -1.08 13.25 -20.83
C PHE A 221 -1.42 14.54 -20.07
N ILE A 222 -1.69 15.64 -20.80
CA ILE A 222 -2.03 16.94 -20.21
C ILE A 222 -3.30 16.85 -19.35
N TYR A 223 -4.32 16.13 -19.79
CA TYR A 223 -5.53 15.93 -19.02
C TYR A 223 -5.25 15.13 -17.74
N SER A 224 -4.45 14.06 -17.85
CA SER A 224 -4.09 13.24 -16.69
C SER A 224 -3.27 14.01 -15.65
N ILE A 225 -2.31 14.84 -16.08
CA ILE A 225 -1.48 15.62 -15.17
C ILE A 225 -2.28 16.76 -14.50
N LYS A 226 -3.16 17.44 -15.27
CA LYS A 226 -4.07 18.45 -14.70
C LYS A 226 -5.03 17.85 -13.68
N GLY A 227 -5.62 16.69 -14.01
CA GLY A 227 -6.48 15.95 -13.10
C GLY A 227 -5.75 15.50 -11.83
N PHE A 228 -4.48 15.10 -11.96
CA PHE A 228 -3.66 14.76 -10.79
C PHE A 228 -3.45 15.98 -9.88
N PHE A 229 -3.00 17.11 -10.42
CA PHE A 229 -2.77 18.30 -9.59
C PHE A 229 -4.04 18.81 -8.93
N LEU A 230 -5.16 18.83 -9.64
CA LEU A 230 -6.45 19.25 -9.06
C LEU A 230 -6.88 18.29 -7.94
N SER A 231 -6.88 16.98 -8.18
CA SER A 231 -7.27 16.00 -7.17
C SER A 231 -6.28 15.92 -6.00
N PHE A 232 -5.00 16.16 -6.25
CA PHE A 232 -3.97 16.27 -5.21
C PHE A 232 -4.18 17.51 -4.33
N LEU A 233 -4.52 18.65 -4.92
CA LEU A 233 -4.87 19.85 -4.15
C LEU A 233 -6.11 19.58 -3.27
N LEU A 234 -7.16 18.99 -3.84
CA LEU A 234 -8.38 18.66 -3.09
C LEU A 234 -8.11 17.63 -1.98
N LEU A 235 -7.23 16.65 -2.21
CA LEU A 235 -6.78 15.69 -1.19
C LEU A 235 -6.08 16.40 -0.02
N ASN A 236 -5.25 17.42 -0.30
CA ASN A 236 -4.61 18.20 0.76
C ASN A 236 -5.64 18.99 1.56
N VAL A 237 -6.57 19.68 0.87
CA VAL A 237 -7.65 20.43 1.54
C VAL A 237 -8.48 19.49 2.42
N GLU A 238 -8.92 18.33 1.89
CA GLU A 238 -9.67 17.31 2.62
C GLU A 238 -8.91 16.86 3.88
N GLY A 239 -7.66 16.43 3.73
CA GLY A 239 -6.86 15.88 4.84
C GLY A 239 -6.59 16.93 5.92
N ILE A 240 -6.29 18.18 5.54
CA ILE A 240 -6.05 19.30 6.48
C ILE A 240 -7.33 19.66 7.23
N LEU A 241 -8.48 19.73 6.54
CA LEU A 241 -9.75 20.04 7.20
C LEU A 241 -10.16 18.95 8.20
N LEU A 242 -10.05 17.67 7.81
CA LEU A 242 -10.35 16.56 8.71
C LEU A 242 -9.43 16.56 9.94
N TYR A 243 -8.17 16.93 9.78
CA TYR A 243 -7.19 17.05 10.87
C TYR A 243 -7.53 18.22 11.81
N ILE A 244 -7.80 19.40 11.29
CA ILE A 244 -8.12 20.61 12.08
C ILE A 244 -9.39 20.39 12.92
N TYR A 245 -10.41 19.73 12.34
CA TYR A 245 -11.67 19.47 13.03
C TYR A 245 -11.67 18.20 13.87
N HIS A 246 -10.53 17.49 13.99
CA HIS A 246 -10.37 16.25 14.78
C HIS A 246 -11.44 15.18 14.46
N ILE A 247 -11.80 15.02 13.18
CA ILE A 247 -12.85 14.09 12.73
C ILE A 247 -12.31 12.67 12.59
N GLN A 248 -10.99 12.54 12.39
CA GLN A 248 -10.33 11.29 12.03
C GLN A 248 -10.17 10.37 13.25
N ARG A 249 -10.56 9.09 13.09
CA ARG A 249 -10.09 8.00 13.94
C ARG A 249 -8.71 7.53 13.49
N HIS A 250 -8.56 7.39 12.18
CA HIS A 250 -7.32 7.12 11.46
C HIS A 250 -7.27 8.01 10.21
N ASP A 251 -6.11 8.12 9.59
CA ASP A 251 -5.83 9.03 8.48
C ASP A 251 -5.36 8.28 7.22
N SER A 252 -6.06 7.18 6.86
CA SER A 252 -5.64 6.31 5.78
C SER A 252 -6.51 6.39 4.53
N MET A 253 -7.75 6.86 4.65
CA MET A 253 -8.75 6.83 3.60
C MET A 253 -9.33 8.23 3.36
N TYR A 254 -9.28 8.71 2.12
CA TYR A 254 -9.77 10.02 1.72
C TYR A 254 -10.61 9.92 0.45
N ILE A 255 -11.61 10.78 0.28
CA ILE A 255 -12.47 10.82 -0.92
C ILE A 255 -11.60 11.14 -2.15
N PHE A 256 -10.78 12.19 -2.06
CA PHE A 256 -9.97 12.64 -3.18
C PHE A 256 -8.73 11.77 -3.43
N LEU A 257 -8.44 10.79 -2.58
CA LEU A 257 -7.41 9.79 -2.86
C LEU A 257 -7.76 8.92 -4.09
N ILE A 258 -9.05 8.64 -4.32
CA ILE A 258 -9.51 7.85 -5.47
C ILE A 258 -9.16 8.54 -6.80
N PRO A 259 -9.64 9.77 -7.11
CA PRO A 259 -9.28 10.45 -8.35
C PRO A 259 -7.80 10.79 -8.43
N CYS A 260 -7.16 11.16 -7.31
CA CYS A 260 -5.72 11.43 -7.27
C CYS A 260 -4.92 10.22 -7.76
N MET A 261 -5.21 9.03 -7.26
CA MET A 261 -4.54 7.80 -7.66
C MET A 261 -4.83 7.41 -9.11
N LEU A 262 -6.06 7.61 -9.59
CA LEU A 262 -6.44 7.34 -10.96
C LEU A 262 -5.61 8.19 -11.95
N TYR A 263 -5.55 9.50 -11.71
CA TYR A 263 -4.83 10.42 -12.57
C TYR A 263 -3.31 10.26 -12.46
N LEU A 264 -2.78 10.03 -11.25
CA LEU A 264 -1.37 9.71 -11.04
C LEU A 264 -0.95 8.46 -11.84
N PHE A 265 -1.71 7.38 -11.70
CA PHE A 265 -1.39 6.12 -12.37
C PHE A 265 -1.45 6.27 -13.89
N ASN A 266 -2.46 6.98 -14.41
CA ASN A 266 -2.54 7.29 -15.84
C ASN A 266 -1.33 8.12 -16.32
N THR A 267 -0.92 9.16 -15.58
CA THR A 267 0.25 9.98 -15.91
C THR A 267 1.52 9.13 -15.98
N LEU A 268 1.73 8.23 -15.02
CA LEU A 268 2.90 7.36 -14.98
C LEU A 268 2.97 6.34 -16.13
N LEU A 269 1.83 5.97 -16.71
CA LEU A 269 1.77 5.09 -17.88
C LEU A 269 2.23 5.76 -19.19
N PHE A 270 2.35 7.08 -19.25
CA PHE A 270 2.94 7.79 -20.39
C PHE A 270 4.46 7.79 -20.36
N VAL A 271 5.08 7.55 -19.19
CA VAL A 271 6.53 7.53 -19.07
C VAL A 271 7.03 6.13 -19.45
N GLU A 272 7.37 5.95 -20.73
CA GLU A 272 7.91 4.71 -21.29
C GLU A 272 9.44 4.79 -21.45
N GLY A 273 10.14 3.65 -21.38
CA GLY A 273 11.58 3.62 -21.54
C GLY A 273 12.17 2.20 -21.55
N LYS A 274 13.51 2.11 -21.50
CA LYS A 274 14.24 0.83 -21.52
C LYS A 274 14.02 0.04 -20.23
N ARG A 275 13.92 -1.27 -20.38
CA ARG A 275 13.70 -2.20 -19.27
C ARG A 275 14.88 -2.24 -18.30
N ASN A 276 14.62 -1.88 -17.04
CA ASN A 276 15.56 -2.11 -15.94
C ASN A 276 15.05 -3.22 -15.00
N ARG A 277 15.65 -4.41 -15.12
CA ARG A 277 15.22 -5.60 -14.35
C ARG A 277 15.53 -5.49 -12.85
N GLY A 278 16.56 -4.72 -12.45
CA GLY A 278 16.99 -4.57 -11.06
C GLY A 278 15.97 -3.85 -10.19
N ILE A 279 15.37 -2.80 -10.70
CA ILE A 279 14.46 -1.90 -9.96
C ILE A 279 13.18 -2.60 -9.47
N LYS A 280 12.66 -3.59 -10.22
CA LYS A 280 11.36 -4.20 -9.92
C LYS A 280 11.25 -4.90 -8.58
N ASN A 281 12.33 -5.50 -8.10
CA ASN A 281 12.33 -6.32 -6.89
C ASN A 281 12.82 -5.56 -5.66
N VAL A 282 13.50 -4.41 -5.85
CA VAL A 282 14.03 -3.60 -4.75
C VAL A 282 12.89 -3.09 -3.86
N ALA A 283 11.83 -2.54 -4.46
CA ALA A 283 10.72 -1.95 -3.71
C ALA A 283 10.02 -2.94 -2.76
N ILE A 284 9.86 -4.21 -3.15
CA ILE A 284 9.23 -5.21 -2.28
C ILE A 284 10.15 -5.61 -1.11
N LEU A 285 11.47 -5.66 -1.33
CA LEU A 285 12.41 -5.93 -0.24
C LEU A 285 12.48 -4.74 0.72
N ILE A 286 12.50 -3.51 0.22
CA ILE A 286 12.39 -2.31 1.06
C ILE A 286 11.11 -2.39 1.90
N TYR A 287 9.96 -2.70 1.28
CA TYR A 287 8.70 -2.85 2.00
C TYR A 287 8.77 -3.91 3.11
N ILE A 288 9.41 -5.05 2.86
CA ILE A 288 9.50 -6.12 3.86
C ILE A 288 10.48 -5.76 4.98
N PHE A 289 11.64 -5.20 4.67
CA PHE A 289 12.74 -5.07 5.61
C PHE A 289 12.82 -3.73 6.34
N HIS A 290 12.13 -2.66 5.89
CA HIS A 290 12.27 -1.36 6.54
C HIS A 290 11.97 -1.35 8.05
N PRO A 291 10.96 -2.08 8.59
CA PRO A 291 10.75 -2.05 10.02
C PRO A 291 11.86 -2.75 10.81
N LEU A 292 12.46 -3.79 10.22
CA LEU A 292 13.65 -4.41 10.80
C LEU A 292 14.79 -3.39 10.89
N PHE A 293 15.02 -2.61 9.82
CA PHE A 293 16.04 -1.57 9.83
C PHE A 293 15.71 -0.41 10.79
N ILE A 294 14.44 -0.04 10.96
CA ILE A 294 14.05 0.91 12.00
C ILE A 294 14.50 0.40 13.39
N ILE A 295 14.28 -0.88 13.69
CA ILE A 295 14.65 -1.48 14.97
C ILE A 295 16.18 -1.57 15.12
N LEU A 296 16.87 -2.03 14.07
CA LEU A 296 18.34 -2.15 14.08
C LEU A 296 19.03 -0.79 14.22
N VAL A 297 18.57 0.24 13.53
CA VAL A 297 19.11 1.61 13.62
C VAL A 297 18.89 2.17 15.02
N ARG A 298 17.71 1.99 15.60
CA ARG A 298 17.43 2.42 16.99
C ARG A 298 18.30 1.66 18.00
N GLY A 299 18.45 0.33 17.83
CA GLY A 299 19.31 -0.48 18.68
C GLY A 299 20.78 -0.07 18.58
N PHE A 300 21.29 0.15 17.36
CA PHE A 300 22.64 0.64 17.13
C PHE A 300 22.88 2.01 17.76
N ALA A 301 21.97 2.96 17.55
CA ALA A 301 22.06 4.31 18.14
C ALA A 301 22.08 4.29 19.66
N LYS A 302 21.32 3.36 20.29
CA LYS A 302 21.32 3.17 21.74
C LYS A 302 22.63 2.59 22.26
N ILE A 303 23.22 1.61 21.56
CA ILE A 303 24.49 0.98 21.97
C ILE A 303 25.67 1.97 21.83
N THR A 304 25.65 2.79 20.80
CA THR A 304 26.70 3.77 20.49
C THR A 304 26.49 5.13 21.15
N GLU A 305 25.41 5.34 21.88
CA GLU A 305 25.03 6.60 22.53
C GLU A 305 24.77 7.77 21.53
N PHE A 306 24.59 7.47 20.25
CA PHE A 306 24.27 8.46 19.20
C PHE A 306 22.77 8.64 18.97
N THR A 307 21.92 8.40 19.98
CA THR A 307 20.47 8.57 19.86
C THR A 307 20.07 9.97 19.44
N TRP A 308 20.72 10.99 20.00
CA TRP A 308 20.48 12.40 19.72
C TRP A 308 20.63 12.77 18.23
N LEU A 309 21.54 12.12 17.52
CA LEU A 309 21.80 12.36 16.10
C LEU A 309 20.92 11.49 15.20
N ILE A 310 20.83 10.19 15.53
CA ILE A 310 20.31 9.17 14.60
C ILE A 310 18.82 8.90 14.83
N VAL A 311 18.29 9.11 16.05
CA VAL A 311 16.90 8.76 16.41
C VAL A 311 16.08 9.99 16.76
N ASP A 312 16.59 10.86 17.65
CA ASP A 312 15.87 12.04 18.14
C ASP A 312 15.68 13.07 17.01
N ASN A 313 16.65 13.15 16.09
CA ASN A 313 16.46 13.83 14.82
C ASN A 313 15.72 12.89 13.85
N SER A 314 14.39 13.06 13.76
CA SER A 314 13.51 12.20 12.95
C SER A 314 13.87 12.18 11.46
N PHE A 315 14.41 13.29 10.91
CA PHE A 315 14.85 13.34 9.52
C PHE A 315 16.10 12.48 9.30
N MET A 316 17.09 12.57 10.18
CA MET A 316 18.27 11.71 10.13
C MET A 316 17.89 10.25 10.31
N HIS A 317 16.96 9.95 11.23
CA HIS A 317 16.44 8.60 11.39
C HIS A 317 15.84 8.06 10.09
N TYR A 318 14.98 8.82 9.43
CA TYR A 318 14.42 8.48 8.13
C TYR A 318 15.50 8.22 7.08
N VAL A 319 16.49 9.12 6.93
CA VAL A 319 17.56 8.99 5.92
C VAL A 319 18.40 7.74 6.18
N VAL A 320 18.82 7.49 7.41
CA VAL A 320 19.63 6.32 7.77
C VAL A 320 18.87 5.02 7.50
N VAL A 321 17.59 4.94 7.90
CA VAL A 321 16.73 3.77 7.62
C VAL A 321 16.53 3.58 6.12
N LEU A 322 16.27 4.66 5.37
CA LEU A 322 16.06 4.61 3.92
C LEU A 322 17.31 4.10 3.20
N VAL A 323 18.48 4.67 3.52
CA VAL A 323 19.73 4.29 2.87
C VAL A 323 20.11 2.85 3.20
N SER A 324 20.11 2.48 4.49
CA SER A 324 20.49 1.14 4.94
C SER A 324 19.56 0.06 4.37
N THR A 325 18.24 0.28 4.39
CA THR A 325 17.27 -0.66 3.81
C THR A 325 17.43 -0.79 2.29
N THR A 326 17.68 0.33 1.60
CA THR A 326 17.84 0.34 0.13
C THR A 326 19.12 -0.37 -0.29
N VAL A 327 20.25 -0.09 0.37
CA VAL A 327 21.53 -0.76 0.12
C VAL A 327 21.40 -2.26 0.36
N PHE A 328 20.84 -2.67 1.50
CA PHE A 328 20.59 -4.08 1.80
C PHE A 328 19.73 -4.76 0.73
N SER A 329 18.62 -4.13 0.33
CA SER A 329 17.72 -4.65 -0.68
C SER A 329 18.38 -4.81 -2.05
N TYR A 330 19.22 -3.84 -2.45
CA TYR A 330 19.98 -3.88 -3.70
C TYR A 330 21.02 -4.99 -3.68
N LEU A 331 21.82 -5.07 -2.61
CA LEU A 331 22.87 -6.11 -2.46
C LEU A 331 22.25 -7.51 -2.45
N SER A 332 21.14 -7.70 -1.74
CA SER A 332 20.42 -8.99 -1.71
C SER A 332 20.00 -9.45 -3.11
N ILE A 333 19.46 -8.55 -3.94
CA ILE A 333 19.10 -8.89 -5.32
C ILE A 333 20.33 -9.23 -6.16
N LYS A 334 21.43 -8.49 -6.00
CA LYS A 334 22.67 -8.72 -6.73
C LYS A 334 23.23 -10.11 -6.40
N ILE A 335 23.30 -10.48 -5.12
CA ILE A 335 23.76 -11.80 -4.65
C ILE A 335 22.90 -12.92 -5.25
N ILE A 336 21.56 -12.81 -5.13
CA ILE A 336 20.63 -13.81 -5.71
C ILE A 336 20.81 -13.94 -7.23
N SER A 337 21.08 -12.83 -7.91
CA SER A 337 21.30 -12.84 -9.37
C SER A 337 22.59 -13.54 -9.77
N ILE A 338 23.67 -13.39 -9.00
CA ILE A 338 24.96 -14.06 -9.20
C ILE A 338 24.79 -15.56 -8.96
N GLN A 339 24.20 -15.98 -7.85
CA GLN A 339 23.97 -17.40 -7.54
C GLN A 339 23.16 -18.12 -8.63
N ARG A 340 22.18 -17.44 -9.24
CA ARG A 340 21.40 -18.00 -10.36
C ARG A 340 22.21 -18.12 -11.67
N ARG A 341 23.26 -17.32 -11.84
CA ARG A 341 24.16 -17.44 -13.01
C ARG A 341 25.17 -18.57 -12.85
N VAL A 342 25.63 -18.80 -11.63
CA VAL A 342 26.59 -19.89 -11.32
C VAL A 342 25.91 -21.26 -11.38
N LYS A 343 24.60 -21.36 -11.12
CA LYS A 343 23.83 -22.64 -11.19
C LYS A 343 23.29 -22.98 -12.58
N LYS A 344 23.56 -22.15 -13.60
CA LYS A 344 23.26 -22.43 -15.02
C LYS A 344 24.51 -22.73 -15.80
#